data_b761e06d0d8ef4516c22f277b58a7cd6
#
_entry.id   b761e06d0d8ef4516c22f277b58a7cd6
#
_cell.length_a   1.000
_cell.length_b   1.000
_cell.length_c   1.000
_cell.angle_alpha   90.00
_cell.angle_beta   90.00
_cell.angle_gamma   90.00
#
_symmetry.space_group_name_H-M   'P 1'
#
loop_
_entity.id
_entity.type
_entity.pdbx_description
1 polymer ?
#
loop_
_entity_poly.entity_id
_entity_poly.type
_entity_poly.pdbx_seq_one_letter_code
_entity_poly.pdbx_strand_id
1 'polypeptide(L)'
;TLNTLMGYFEKLDKALADVHQALSKEQTERPIFVREGSKIIRLRREEILFLEGYGDYVKVHRINGKPLLTQVSLKRFEEFLDRNRFCRVHRSYIVSLSHIIYIERKRIRIGEELIPISDSYLPVLMNNLALQE
;
A
#
# COMPACT_ATOMS: atom_id res chain seq x y z
N THR A 1 -43.56 3.72 -9.60
CA THR A 1 -43.06 4.34 -10.81
C THR A 1 -41.58 3.99 -11.03
N LEU A 2 -41.14 4.07 -12.27
CA LEU A 2 -39.78 3.73 -12.66
C LEU A 2 -38.76 4.60 -11.92
N ASN A 3 -39.06 5.89 -11.77
CA ASN A 3 -38.18 6.83 -11.07
C ASN A 3 -38.01 6.49 -9.58
N THR A 4 -39.06 6.00 -8.94
CA THR A 4 -39.03 5.58 -7.54
C THR A 4 -38.14 4.34 -7.38
N LEU A 5 -38.21 3.37 -8.29
CA LEU A 5 -37.38 2.19 -8.31
C LEU A 5 -35.90 2.54 -8.53
N MET A 6 -35.63 3.44 -9.46
CA MET A 6 -34.26 3.89 -9.73
C MET A 6 -33.66 4.56 -8.49
N GLY A 7 -34.42 5.38 -7.78
CA GLY A 7 -33.98 6.00 -6.55
C GLY A 7 -33.66 4.98 -5.45
N TYR A 8 -34.43 3.90 -5.39
CA TYR A 8 -34.17 2.82 -4.45
C TYR A 8 -32.86 2.12 -4.73
N PHE A 9 -32.60 1.79 -6.01
CA PHE A 9 -31.34 1.13 -6.40
C PHE A 9 -30.13 2.03 -6.12
N GLU A 10 -30.23 3.32 -6.39
CA GLU A 10 -29.15 4.26 -6.12
C GLU A 10 -28.82 4.33 -4.62
N LYS A 11 -29.83 4.34 -3.75
CA LYS A 11 -29.64 4.36 -2.31
C LYS A 11 -28.99 3.08 -1.81
N LEU A 12 -29.39 1.93 -2.36
CA LEU A 12 -28.81 0.64 -1.99
C LEU A 12 -27.35 0.56 -2.40
N ASP A 13 -27.02 0.99 -3.62
CA ASP A 13 -25.64 1.00 -4.11
C ASP A 13 -24.76 1.88 -3.26
N LYS A 14 -25.24 3.04 -2.89
CA LYS A 14 -24.50 3.97 -2.04
C LYS A 14 -24.27 3.38 -0.65
N ALA A 15 -25.29 2.76 -0.06
CA ALA A 15 -25.18 2.15 1.26
C ALA A 15 -24.16 1.01 1.23
N LEU A 16 -24.15 0.18 0.18
CA LEU A 16 -23.18 -0.90 0.03
C LEU A 16 -21.77 -0.35 -0.14
N ALA A 17 -21.61 0.71 -0.93
CA ALA A 17 -20.32 1.36 -1.12
C ALA A 17 -19.80 1.95 0.19
N ASP A 18 -20.67 2.58 0.98
CA ASP A 18 -20.30 3.16 2.28
C ASP A 18 -19.85 2.07 3.27
N VAL A 19 -20.57 0.94 3.31
CA VAL A 19 -20.21 -0.20 4.17
C VAL A 19 -18.87 -0.78 3.74
N HIS A 20 -18.68 -0.99 2.45
CA HIS A 20 -17.44 -1.53 1.91
C HIS A 20 -16.25 -0.61 2.22
N GLN A 21 -16.43 0.67 2.07
CA GLN A 21 -15.40 1.67 2.38
C GLN A 21 -15.07 1.69 3.86
N ALA A 22 -16.09 1.59 4.74
CA ALA A 22 -15.89 1.57 6.18
C ALA A 22 -15.12 0.31 6.61
N LEU A 23 -15.44 -0.87 6.02
CA LEU A 23 -14.73 -2.11 6.31
C LEU A 23 -13.29 -2.05 5.86
N SER A 24 -13.02 -1.50 4.67
CA SER A 24 -11.67 -1.33 4.16
C SER A 24 -10.85 -0.40 5.05
N LYS A 25 -11.46 0.70 5.49
CA LYS A 25 -10.82 1.66 6.37
C LYS A 25 -10.48 1.03 7.71
N GLU A 26 -11.41 0.26 8.30
CA GLU A 26 -11.16 -0.45 9.54
C GLU A 26 -9.98 -1.40 9.41
N GLN A 27 -9.91 -2.15 8.32
CA GLN A 27 -8.82 -3.09 8.07
C GLN A 27 -7.47 -2.36 7.94
N THR A 28 -7.44 -1.22 7.25
CA THR A 28 -6.20 -0.46 7.01
C THR A 28 -5.76 0.36 8.23
N GLU A 29 -6.63 0.55 9.23
CA GLU A 29 -6.29 1.30 10.44
C GLU A 29 -5.86 0.39 11.60
N ARG A 30 -6.06 -0.92 11.47
CA ARG A 30 -5.65 -1.86 12.52
C ARG A 30 -4.14 -1.86 12.70
N PRO A 31 -3.65 -2.04 13.93
CA PRO A 31 -2.22 -2.22 14.15
C PRO A 31 -1.70 -3.40 13.36
N ILE A 32 -0.55 -3.22 12.73
CA ILE A 32 0.10 -4.27 11.95
C ILE A 32 1.09 -5.00 12.85
N PHE A 33 0.94 -6.33 12.92
CA PHE A 33 1.89 -7.19 13.60
C PHE A 33 2.40 -8.20 12.59
N VAL A 34 3.71 -8.35 12.52
CA VAL A 34 4.34 -9.35 11.63
C VAL A 34 5.28 -10.22 12.44
N ARG A 35 5.50 -11.41 11.94
CA ARG A 35 6.38 -12.37 12.60
C ARG A 35 7.77 -12.32 12.02
N GLU A 36 8.77 -12.17 12.88
CA GLU A 36 10.17 -12.30 12.52
C GLU A 36 10.79 -13.35 13.44
N GLY A 37 11.06 -14.54 12.91
CA GLY A 37 11.52 -15.65 13.74
C GLY A 37 10.48 -16.01 14.79
N SER A 38 10.86 -15.99 16.06
CA SER A 38 9.97 -16.28 17.18
C SER A 38 9.27 -15.02 17.72
N LYS A 39 9.60 -13.86 17.19
CA LYS A 39 9.04 -12.58 17.66
C LYS A 39 7.84 -12.16 16.84
N ILE A 40 6.87 -11.56 17.49
CA ILE A 40 5.78 -10.85 16.85
C ILE A 40 6.07 -9.36 17.05
N ILE A 41 6.30 -8.65 15.96
CA ILE A 41 6.76 -7.26 15.99
C ILE A 41 5.66 -6.35 15.49
N ARG A 42 5.40 -5.28 16.24
CA ARG A 42 4.48 -4.23 15.79
C ARG A 42 5.17 -3.38 14.75
N LEU A 43 4.47 -3.18 13.62
CA LEU A 43 4.98 -2.41 12.51
C LEU A 43 4.08 -1.18 12.33
N ARG A 44 4.65 0.01 12.47
CA ARG A 44 3.91 1.25 12.29
C ARG A 44 3.95 1.66 10.82
N ARG A 45 2.80 2.05 10.28
CA ARG A 45 2.71 2.46 8.87
C ARG A 45 3.64 3.63 8.56
N GLU A 46 3.77 4.56 9.49
CA GLU A 46 4.59 5.76 9.33
C GLU A 46 6.08 5.46 9.25
N GLU A 47 6.52 4.34 9.81
CA GLU A 47 7.93 3.95 9.79
C GLU A 47 8.34 3.15 8.57
N ILE A 48 7.38 2.68 7.78
CA ILE A 48 7.67 1.88 6.59
C ILE A 48 8.11 2.79 5.45
N LEU A 49 9.31 2.54 4.93
CA LEU A 49 9.84 3.23 3.76
C LEU A 49 9.40 2.53 2.49
N PHE A 50 9.70 1.25 2.41
CA PHE A 50 9.27 0.40 1.29
C PHE A 50 9.42 -1.07 1.68
N LEU A 51 8.76 -1.92 0.90
CA LEU A 51 8.79 -3.37 1.07
C LEU A 51 9.45 -3.98 -0.16
N GLU A 52 10.34 -4.92 0.08
CA GLU A 52 11.09 -5.58 -0.97
C GLU A 52 10.91 -7.09 -0.88
N GLY A 53 10.48 -7.70 -1.99
CA GLY A 53 10.44 -9.16 -2.09
C GLY A 53 11.85 -9.73 -2.11
N TYR A 54 12.13 -10.67 -1.22
CA TYR A 54 13.45 -11.25 -1.04
C TYR A 54 13.32 -12.76 -0.88
N GLY A 55 13.23 -13.47 -2.02
CA GLY A 55 12.99 -14.91 -2.01
C GLY A 55 11.65 -15.26 -1.37
N ASP A 56 11.68 -16.13 -0.37
CA ASP A 56 10.49 -16.53 0.39
C ASP A 56 10.10 -15.50 1.46
N TYR A 57 10.85 -14.41 1.56
CA TYR A 57 10.66 -13.38 2.58
C TYR A 57 10.33 -12.04 1.94
N VAL A 58 9.77 -11.15 2.75
CA VAL A 58 9.65 -9.74 2.41
C VAL A 58 10.51 -8.96 3.39
N LYS A 59 11.32 -8.08 2.86
CA LYS A 59 12.17 -7.22 3.65
C LYS A 59 11.45 -5.88 3.83
N VAL A 60 11.13 -5.54 5.06
CA VAL A 60 10.46 -4.29 5.40
C VAL A 60 11.52 -3.26 5.78
N HIS A 61 11.73 -2.28 4.92
CA HIS A 61 12.68 -1.20 5.19
C HIS A 61 12.00 -0.12 6.01
N ARG A 62 12.59 0.26 7.12
CA ARG A 62 12.02 1.19 8.10
C ARG A 62 12.90 2.42 8.27
N ILE A 63 12.30 3.51 8.75
CA ILE A 63 13.01 4.76 9.00
C ILE A 63 14.17 4.53 9.97
N ASN A 64 13.91 3.80 11.06
CA ASN A 64 14.91 3.52 12.09
C ASN A 64 15.11 2.02 12.20
N GLY A 65 16.37 1.62 12.37
CA GLY A 65 16.71 0.23 12.63
C GLY A 65 16.95 -0.58 11.36
N LYS A 66 17.24 -1.84 11.57
CA LYS A 66 17.53 -2.78 10.50
C LYS A 66 16.25 -3.18 9.77
N PRO A 67 16.35 -3.53 8.48
CA PRO A 67 15.20 -4.09 7.78
C PRO A 67 14.69 -5.34 8.49
N LEU A 68 13.37 -5.49 8.52
CA LEU A 68 12.71 -6.60 9.15
C LEU A 68 12.38 -7.65 8.08
N LEU A 69 12.71 -8.90 8.34
CA LEU A 69 12.41 -10.02 7.41
C LEU A 69 11.19 -10.77 7.91
N THR A 70 10.18 -10.88 7.07
CA THR A 70 8.95 -11.61 7.39
C THR A 70 8.54 -12.48 6.22
N GLN A 71 7.79 -13.55 6.52
CA GLN A 71 7.25 -14.44 5.48
C GLN A 71 5.89 -13.97 4.93
N VAL A 72 5.38 -12.86 5.43
CA VAL A 72 4.16 -12.25 4.87
C VAL A 72 4.46 -11.79 3.45
N SER A 73 3.65 -12.24 2.47
CA SER A 73 3.87 -11.92 1.07
C SER A 73 3.53 -10.46 0.75
N LEU A 74 4.09 -9.95 -0.35
CA LEU A 74 3.73 -8.60 -0.83
C LEU A 74 2.24 -8.51 -1.15
N LYS A 75 1.68 -9.56 -1.70
CA LYS A 75 0.24 -9.60 -2.00
C LYS A 75 -0.59 -9.46 -0.73
N ARG A 76 -0.16 -10.11 0.36
CA ARG A 76 -0.84 -10.01 1.64
C ARG A 76 -0.71 -8.60 2.21
N PHE A 77 0.46 -7.97 2.07
CA PHE A 77 0.65 -6.59 2.48
C PHE A 77 -0.28 -5.64 1.73
N GLU A 78 -0.52 -5.86 0.45
CA GLU A 78 -1.46 -5.05 -0.32
C GLU A 78 -2.87 -5.09 0.27
N GLU A 79 -3.26 -6.20 0.89
CA GLU A 79 -4.60 -6.35 1.46
C GLU A 79 -4.83 -5.50 2.70
N PHE A 80 -3.80 -5.29 3.52
CA PHE A 80 -3.96 -4.52 4.75
C PHE A 80 -3.23 -3.18 4.78
N LEU A 81 -2.45 -2.86 3.77
CA LEU A 81 -1.86 -1.53 3.65
C LEU A 81 -2.80 -0.59 2.90
N ASP A 82 -2.87 0.63 3.40
CA ASP A 82 -3.70 1.69 2.85
C ASP A 82 -3.22 2.12 1.46
N ARG A 83 -4.08 2.04 0.46
CA ARG A 83 -3.75 2.43 -0.92
C ARG A 83 -3.46 3.91 -1.09
N ASN A 84 -3.91 4.74 -0.15
CA ASN A 84 -3.60 6.17 -0.17
C ASN A 84 -2.18 6.46 0.29
N ARG A 85 -1.56 5.52 1.00
CA ARG A 85 -0.22 5.67 1.54
C ARG A 85 0.82 4.79 0.86
N PHE A 86 0.40 3.65 0.34
CA PHE A 86 1.30 2.64 -0.21
C PHE A 86 0.89 2.25 -1.61
N CYS A 87 1.87 2.05 -2.48
CA CYS A 87 1.62 1.70 -3.86
C CYS A 87 2.58 0.61 -4.31
N ARG A 88 2.03 -0.42 -4.94
CA ARG A 88 2.85 -1.42 -5.61
C ARG A 88 3.42 -0.82 -6.88
N VAL A 89 4.73 -0.84 -7.04
CA VAL A 89 5.41 -0.21 -8.19
C VAL A 89 6.21 -1.20 -9.02
N HIS A 90 6.30 -2.42 -8.53
CA HIS A 90 7.07 -3.48 -9.17
C HIS A 90 6.57 -4.80 -8.57
N ARG A 91 6.77 -5.91 -9.29
CA ARG A 91 6.38 -7.21 -8.73
C ARG A 91 7.06 -7.50 -7.38
N SER A 92 8.21 -6.88 -7.15
CA SER A 92 9.00 -7.08 -5.93
C SER A 92 9.03 -5.90 -4.99
N TYR A 93 8.30 -4.81 -5.25
CA TYR A 93 8.36 -3.60 -4.43
C TYR A 93 7.01 -2.96 -4.19
N ILE A 94 6.79 -2.56 -2.94
CA ILE A 94 5.70 -1.68 -2.52
C ILE A 94 6.37 -0.49 -1.83
N VAL A 95 5.99 0.73 -2.20
CA VAL A 95 6.60 1.94 -1.64
C VAL A 95 5.62 2.75 -0.82
N SER A 96 6.13 3.47 0.18
CA SER A 96 5.37 4.47 0.93
C SER A 96 5.43 5.78 0.15
N LEU A 97 4.28 6.26 -0.29
CA LEU A 97 4.20 7.47 -1.12
C LEU A 97 4.75 8.71 -0.39
N SER A 98 4.53 8.78 0.93
CA SER A 98 4.98 9.94 1.72
C SER A 98 6.49 10.01 1.88
N HIS A 99 7.21 8.94 1.61
CA HIS A 99 8.67 8.90 1.75
C HIS A 99 9.41 9.03 0.42
N ILE A 100 8.69 9.20 -0.68
CA ILE A 100 9.29 9.40 -2.00
C ILE A 100 9.95 10.78 -2.02
N ILE A 101 11.23 10.82 -2.35
CA ILE A 101 11.97 12.07 -2.50
C ILE A 101 11.81 12.61 -3.91
N TYR A 102 12.02 11.75 -4.91
CA TYR A 102 11.80 12.10 -6.32
C TYR A 102 11.61 10.83 -7.14
N ILE A 103 11.09 11.01 -8.34
CA ILE A 103 10.95 9.95 -9.34
C ILE A 103 11.63 10.46 -10.61
N GLU A 104 12.55 9.66 -11.13
CA GLU A 104 13.28 9.99 -12.35
C GLU A 104 13.61 8.72 -13.11
N ARG A 105 13.35 8.71 -14.41
CA ARG A 105 13.69 7.59 -15.29
C ARG A 105 13.20 6.23 -14.77
N LYS A 106 11.95 6.19 -14.36
CA LYS A 106 11.29 4.99 -13.81
C LYS A 106 11.98 4.44 -12.57
N ARG A 107 12.58 5.31 -11.78
CA ARG A 107 13.17 4.96 -10.49
C ARG A 107 12.67 5.91 -9.43
N ILE A 108 12.43 5.36 -8.25
CA ILE A 108 11.94 6.10 -7.09
C ILE A 108 13.08 6.21 -6.09
N ARG A 109 13.41 7.43 -5.68
CA ARG A 109 14.39 7.65 -4.62
C ARG A 109 13.67 7.67 -3.28
N ILE A 110 14.03 6.73 -2.40
CA ILE A 110 13.58 6.72 -1.00
C ILE A 110 14.83 6.53 -0.15
N GLY A 111 15.13 7.51 0.72
CA GLY A 111 16.37 7.48 1.46
C GLY A 111 17.56 7.45 0.51
N GLU A 112 18.39 6.43 0.62
CA GLU A 112 19.55 6.24 -0.25
C GLU A 112 19.30 5.22 -1.35
N GLU A 113 18.11 4.64 -1.40
CA GLU A 113 17.77 3.59 -2.34
C GLU A 113 17.05 4.12 -3.57
N LEU A 114 17.32 3.49 -4.71
CA LEU A 114 16.61 3.71 -5.96
C LEU A 114 15.79 2.47 -6.26
N ILE A 115 14.48 2.63 -6.33
CA ILE A 115 13.54 1.52 -6.50
C ILE A 115 12.99 1.55 -7.93
N PRO A 116 13.09 0.43 -8.68
CA PRO A 116 12.60 0.42 -10.06
C PRO A 116 11.08 0.41 -10.13
N ILE A 117 10.56 1.01 -11.17
CA ILE A 117 9.13 1.00 -11.48
C ILE A 117 8.93 0.15 -12.72
N SER A 118 8.10 -0.89 -12.63
CA SER A 118 7.71 -1.68 -13.80
C SER A 118 6.73 -0.90 -14.67
N ASP A 119 6.80 -1.08 -15.97
CA ASP A 119 5.90 -0.41 -16.91
C ASP A 119 4.44 -0.70 -16.61
N SER A 120 4.13 -1.94 -16.18
CA SER A 120 2.76 -2.34 -15.85
C SER A 120 2.21 -1.65 -14.61
N TYR A 121 3.06 -1.22 -13.69
CA TYR A 121 2.65 -0.55 -12.45
C TYR A 121 2.72 0.98 -12.54
N LEU A 122 3.37 1.51 -13.56
CA LEU A 122 3.55 2.96 -13.70
C LEU A 122 2.23 3.75 -13.75
N PRO A 123 1.21 3.32 -14.52
CA PRO A 123 -0.05 4.07 -14.54
C PRO A 123 -0.73 4.17 -13.18
N VAL A 124 -0.70 3.09 -12.39
CA VAL A 124 -1.30 3.07 -11.05
C VAL A 124 -0.57 4.03 -10.13
N LEU A 125 0.77 4.03 -10.19
CA LEU A 125 1.57 4.96 -9.39
C LEU A 125 1.25 6.40 -9.76
N MET A 126 1.23 6.73 -11.04
CA MET A 126 0.95 8.10 -11.49
C MET A 126 -0.43 8.58 -11.06
N ASN A 127 -1.43 7.68 -11.06
CA ASN A 127 -2.77 8.01 -10.60
C ASN A 127 -2.81 8.28 -9.09
N ASN A 128 -1.91 7.69 -8.33
CA ASN A 128 -1.86 7.86 -6.88
C ASN A 128 -1.08 9.10 -6.43
N LEU A 129 -0.40 9.75 -7.36
CA LEU A 129 0.36 10.96 -7.05
C LEU A 129 -0.52 12.19 -7.27
N ALA A 130 -0.46 13.15 -6.35
CA ALA A 130 -1.11 14.45 -6.53
C ALA A 130 -0.17 15.37 -7.29
N LEU A 131 0.15 14.98 -8.53
CA LEU A 131 1.11 15.70 -9.36
C LEU A 131 0.57 17.06 -9.77
N GLN A 132 1.34 18.11 -9.46
CA GLN A 132 1.03 19.48 -9.84
C GLN A 132 1.87 19.87 -11.04
N GLU A 133 1.22 20.35 -12.11
CA GLU A 133 1.90 20.78 -13.34
C GLU A 133 1.62 22.23 -13.65
#